data_1ee6ed92e95cd4277044e92c31d7349c
#
_entry.id   1ee6ed92e95cd4277044e92c31d7349c
#
_cell.length_a   1.000
_cell.length_b   1.000
_cell.length_c   1.000
_cell.angle_alpha   90.00
_cell.angle_beta   90.00
_cell.angle_gamma   90.00
#
_symmetry.space_group_name_H-M   'P 1'
#
loop_
_entity.id
_entity.type
_entity.pdbx_description
1 polymer ?
#
loop_
_entity_poly.entity_id
_entity_poly.type
_entity_poly.pdbx_seq_one_letter_code
_entity_poly.pdbx_strand_id
1 'polypeptide(L)'
;IPRDVSSEVLVSMAELKYKVHGCGILGGYLFEQLEQCSHTSASMATNRTGEFWCLGDSPGIGVLLADQLFGYEWRKAPGIRPDMTYTEEPDNREIKVYHRVNSRYILEDFFAKLALYAQRQGTK
;
A
#
# COMPACT_ATOMS: atom_id res chain seq x y z
N ILE A 1 -10.19 2.41 3.66
CA ILE A 1 -9.20 1.92 4.66
C ILE A 1 -8.69 3.14 5.41
N PRO A 2 -8.81 3.20 6.75
CA PRO A 2 -8.25 4.28 7.54
C PRO A 2 -6.73 4.40 7.41
N ARG A 3 -6.20 5.60 7.64
CA ARG A 3 -4.78 5.89 7.44
C ARG A 3 -3.86 5.12 8.39
N ASP A 4 -4.26 4.94 9.64
CA ASP A 4 -3.54 4.16 10.63
C ASP A 4 -3.38 2.71 10.19
N VAL A 5 -4.44 2.11 9.63
CA VAL A 5 -4.42 0.74 9.11
C VAL A 5 -3.58 0.62 7.84
N SER A 6 -3.71 1.57 6.90
CA SER A 6 -2.90 1.55 5.67
C SER A 6 -1.41 1.79 5.92
N SER A 7 -1.07 2.49 7.00
CA SER A 7 0.33 2.73 7.41
C SER A 7 1.05 1.49 7.96
N GLU A 8 0.34 0.39 8.23
CA GLU A 8 0.94 -0.88 8.64
C GLU A 8 1.64 -1.64 7.50
N VAL A 9 1.41 -1.24 6.25
CA VAL A 9 2.09 -1.87 5.09
C VAL A 9 3.46 -1.24 4.90
N LEU A 10 4.36 -1.56 5.83
CA LEU A 10 5.74 -1.11 5.84
C LEU A 10 6.64 -2.14 5.16
N VAL A 11 7.59 -1.65 4.38
CA VAL A 11 8.63 -2.46 3.74
C VAL A 11 9.97 -1.74 3.85
N SER A 12 11.04 -2.47 4.11
CA SER A 12 12.37 -1.86 4.14
C SER A 12 12.87 -1.53 2.75
N MET A 13 13.65 -0.46 2.61
CA MET A 13 14.28 -0.11 1.33
C MET A 13 15.27 -1.20 0.88
N ALA A 14 15.93 -1.88 1.83
CA ALA A 14 16.79 -3.02 1.53
C ALA A 14 16.01 -4.19 0.93
N GLU A 15 14.82 -4.48 1.47
CA GLU A 15 13.95 -5.53 0.94
C GLU A 15 13.42 -5.19 -0.45
N LEU A 16 12.99 -3.94 -0.68
CA LEU A 16 12.60 -3.46 -2.01
C LEU A 16 13.74 -3.57 -3.02
N LYS A 17 14.94 -3.18 -2.62
CA LYS A 17 16.13 -3.31 -3.47
C LYS A 17 16.40 -4.77 -3.82
N TYR A 18 16.31 -5.67 -2.86
CA TYR A 18 16.57 -7.09 -3.07
C TYR A 18 15.48 -7.80 -3.87
N LYS A 19 14.19 -7.58 -3.53
CA LYS A 19 13.07 -8.32 -4.11
C LYS A 19 12.45 -7.66 -5.34
N VAL A 20 12.60 -6.35 -5.54
CA VAL A 20 11.92 -5.60 -6.60
C VAL A 20 12.89 -5.14 -7.67
N HIS A 21 13.98 -4.47 -7.32
CA HIS A 21 14.91 -3.85 -8.29
C HIS A 21 15.43 -4.84 -9.33
N GLY A 22 15.75 -6.07 -8.93
CA GLY A 22 16.26 -7.12 -9.83
C GLY A 22 15.18 -7.79 -10.73
N CYS A 23 13.92 -7.41 -10.61
CA CYS A 23 12.81 -8.01 -11.34
C CYS A 23 12.56 -7.36 -12.72
N GLY A 24 13.58 -7.35 -13.57
CA GLY A 24 13.50 -6.83 -14.94
C GLY A 24 13.25 -5.31 -14.99
N ILE A 25 12.85 -4.81 -16.18
CA ILE A 25 12.66 -3.37 -16.43
C ILE A 25 11.61 -2.77 -15.48
N LEU A 26 10.50 -3.48 -15.27
CA LEU A 26 9.43 -2.98 -14.41
C LEU A 26 9.87 -2.87 -12.94
N GLY A 27 10.57 -3.87 -12.43
CA GLY A 27 11.06 -3.86 -11.05
C GLY A 27 12.10 -2.76 -10.82
N GLY A 28 13.04 -2.58 -11.76
CA GLY A 28 13.99 -1.48 -11.74
C GLY A 28 13.30 -0.12 -11.69
N TYR A 29 12.37 0.11 -12.60
CA TYR A 29 11.60 1.35 -12.64
C TYR A 29 10.84 1.64 -11.34
N LEU A 30 10.12 0.64 -10.79
CA LEU A 30 9.38 0.82 -9.55
C LEU A 30 10.29 1.18 -8.37
N PHE A 31 11.43 0.51 -8.26
CA PHE A 31 12.39 0.81 -7.20
C PHE A 31 12.98 2.21 -7.33
N GLU A 32 13.41 2.60 -8.53
CA GLU A 32 13.98 3.92 -8.80
C GLU A 32 12.99 5.06 -8.49
N GLN A 33 11.71 4.89 -8.82
CA GLN A 33 10.67 5.86 -8.48
C GLN A 33 10.52 6.01 -6.95
N LEU A 34 10.51 4.91 -6.22
CA LEU A 34 10.44 4.95 -4.75
C LEU A 34 11.69 5.59 -4.13
N GLU A 35 12.88 5.27 -4.65
CA GLU A 35 14.13 5.84 -4.21
C GLU A 35 14.18 7.36 -4.44
N GLN A 36 13.80 7.83 -5.63
CA GLN A 36 13.69 9.26 -5.94
C GLN A 36 12.70 9.96 -5.02
N CYS A 37 11.50 9.39 -4.82
CA CYS A 37 10.52 9.94 -3.90
C CYS A 37 11.01 9.99 -2.46
N SER A 38 11.84 9.05 -2.01
CA SER A 38 12.37 9.02 -0.65
C SER A 38 13.26 10.22 -0.31
N HIS A 39 13.88 10.84 -1.31
CA HIS A 39 14.75 12.00 -1.16
C HIS A 39 14.04 13.34 -1.27
N THR A 40 12.72 13.37 -1.48
CA THR A 40 11.97 14.62 -1.54
C THR A 40 11.70 15.20 -0.16
N SER A 41 11.66 16.54 -0.04
CA SER A 41 11.37 17.23 1.22
C SER A 41 10.01 16.83 1.82
N ALA A 42 9.00 16.59 0.98
CA ALA A 42 7.69 16.13 1.41
C ALA A 42 7.73 14.71 2.01
N SER A 43 8.61 13.85 1.52
CA SER A 43 8.86 12.52 2.03
C SER A 43 9.53 12.56 3.41
N MET A 44 10.50 13.43 3.61
CA MET A 44 11.20 13.59 4.89
C MET A 44 10.29 14.12 6.00
N ALA A 45 9.32 14.97 5.67
CA ALA A 45 8.34 15.50 6.63
C ALA A 45 7.35 14.44 7.16
N THR A 46 7.26 13.28 6.56
CA THR A 46 6.30 12.20 6.89
C THR A 46 6.95 10.99 7.55
N ASN A 47 8.01 11.16 8.35
CA ASN A 47 8.73 10.10 9.08
C ASN A 47 9.35 9.01 8.20
N ARG A 48 9.74 9.33 6.99
CA ARG A 48 10.44 8.40 6.10
C ARG A 48 11.93 8.57 6.30
N THR A 49 12.52 7.66 7.05
CA THR A 49 13.93 7.71 7.46
C THR A 49 14.91 7.27 6.36
N GLY A 50 14.41 6.89 5.17
CA GLY A 50 15.21 6.25 4.14
C GLY A 50 15.44 4.74 4.35
N GLU A 51 15.11 4.22 5.53
CA GLU A 51 15.24 2.81 5.87
C GLU A 51 14.01 1.99 5.47
N PHE A 52 12.84 2.61 5.44
CA PHE A 52 11.58 1.95 5.10
C PHE A 52 10.66 2.86 4.29
N TRP A 53 9.71 2.23 3.61
CA TRP A 53 8.65 2.88 2.88
C TRP A 53 7.28 2.34 3.29
N CYS A 54 6.29 3.22 3.36
CA CYS A 54 4.90 2.82 3.58
C CYS A 54 4.19 2.69 2.22
N LEU A 55 3.79 1.48 1.85
CA LEU A 55 2.99 1.20 0.66
C LEU A 55 1.49 1.29 1.00
N GLY A 56 1.07 2.45 1.53
CA GLY A 56 -0.25 2.67 2.11
C GLY A 56 -1.44 2.51 1.16
N ASP A 57 -1.25 2.59 -0.15
CA ASP A 57 -2.30 2.37 -1.15
C ASP A 57 -2.43 0.88 -1.56
N SER A 58 -1.40 0.07 -1.29
CA SER A 58 -1.38 -1.36 -1.64
C SER A 58 -2.48 -2.20 -0.99
N PRO A 59 -2.98 -1.90 0.24
CA PRO A 59 -4.14 -2.60 0.80
C PRO A 59 -5.38 -2.61 -0.10
N GLY A 60 -5.60 -1.57 -0.91
CA GLY A 60 -6.71 -1.52 -1.85
C GLY A 60 -6.69 -2.68 -2.85
N ILE A 61 -5.52 -3.00 -3.38
CA ILE A 61 -5.33 -4.15 -4.27
C ILE A 61 -5.52 -5.46 -3.51
N GLY A 62 -4.99 -5.56 -2.28
CA GLY A 62 -5.17 -6.74 -1.43
C GLY A 62 -6.64 -7.06 -1.18
N VAL A 63 -7.45 -6.05 -0.86
CA VAL A 63 -8.90 -6.19 -0.67
C VAL A 63 -9.59 -6.69 -1.94
N LEU A 64 -9.22 -6.18 -3.12
CA LEU A 64 -9.80 -6.64 -4.39
C LEU A 64 -9.46 -8.10 -4.71
N LEU A 65 -8.28 -8.57 -4.30
CA LEU A 65 -7.81 -9.93 -4.58
C LEU A 65 -8.31 -10.96 -3.57
N ALA A 66 -8.43 -10.59 -2.30
CA ALA A 66 -8.67 -11.53 -1.21
C ALA A 66 -9.34 -10.86 0.01
N ASP A 67 -10.51 -10.27 -0.19
CA ASP A 67 -11.30 -9.56 0.84
C ASP A 67 -11.44 -10.34 2.16
N GLN A 68 -11.58 -11.67 2.08
CA GLN A 68 -11.73 -12.56 3.23
C GLN A 68 -10.51 -12.61 4.17
N LEU A 69 -9.35 -12.09 3.75
CA LEU A 69 -8.14 -12.04 4.60
C LEU A 69 -8.06 -10.77 5.46
N PHE A 70 -9.01 -9.85 5.29
CA PHE A 70 -9.02 -8.54 5.92
C PHE A 70 -10.17 -8.41 6.90
N GLY A 71 -9.93 -7.78 8.05
CA GLY A 71 -10.98 -7.46 9.02
C GLY A 71 -11.71 -6.19 8.61
N TYR A 72 -13.04 -6.21 8.61
CA TYR A 72 -13.84 -5.03 8.33
C TYR A 72 -15.10 -5.00 9.22
N GLU A 73 -15.71 -3.84 9.26
CA GLU A 73 -17.03 -3.61 9.83
C GLU A 73 -17.86 -2.72 8.90
N TRP A 74 -19.16 -2.81 9.01
CA TRP A 74 -20.07 -1.90 8.33
C TRP A 74 -20.31 -0.67 9.20
N ARG A 75 -20.12 0.50 8.64
CA ARG A 75 -20.40 1.79 9.28
C ARG A 75 -21.15 2.71 8.34
N LYS A 76 -21.89 3.67 8.88
CA LYS A 76 -22.44 4.78 8.09
C LYS A 76 -21.30 5.61 7.52
N ALA A 77 -21.42 5.98 6.24
CA ALA A 77 -20.44 6.87 5.62
C ALA A 77 -20.47 8.22 6.31
N PRO A 78 -19.34 8.76 6.77
CA PRO A 78 -19.32 10.09 7.39
C PRO A 78 -19.59 11.17 6.35
N GLY A 79 -20.09 12.32 6.79
CA GLY A 79 -20.00 13.57 6.05
C GLY A 79 -18.56 14.12 6.11
N ILE A 80 -18.20 14.96 5.15
CA ILE A 80 -16.88 15.60 5.10
C ILE A 80 -17.10 17.12 5.12
N ARG A 81 -16.53 17.77 6.13
CA ARG A 81 -16.56 19.23 6.24
C ARG A 81 -15.51 19.88 5.31
N PRO A 82 -15.63 21.19 5.02
CA PRO A 82 -14.64 21.91 4.21
C PRO A 82 -13.21 21.87 4.78
N ASP A 83 -13.04 21.73 6.10
CA ASP A 83 -11.76 21.57 6.78
C ASP A 83 -11.23 20.12 6.77
N MET A 84 -11.88 19.22 6.02
CA MET A 84 -11.57 17.80 5.88
C MET A 84 -11.80 16.96 7.15
N THR A 85 -12.50 17.49 8.16
CA THR A 85 -12.93 16.72 9.31
C THR A 85 -14.22 15.93 9.00
N TYR A 86 -14.44 14.84 9.73
CA TYR A 86 -15.63 14.00 9.57
C TYR A 86 -16.77 14.43 10.49
N THR A 87 -18.01 14.25 9.98
CA THR A 87 -19.24 14.34 10.75
C THR A 87 -19.95 13.02 10.77
N GLU A 88 -20.71 12.75 11.83
CA GLU A 88 -21.63 11.62 11.87
C GLU A 88 -22.87 11.95 11.03
N GLU A 89 -23.22 11.03 10.13
CA GLU A 89 -24.37 11.13 9.25
C GLU A 89 -25.16 9.81 9.28
N PRO A 90 -26.12 9.67 10.22
CA PRO A 90 -26.81 8.43 10.45
C PRO A 90 -27.66 7.93 9.27
N ASP A 91 -28.09 8.84 8.40
CA ASP A 91 -28.91 8.53 7.23
C ASP A 91 -28.08 8.18 5.97
N ASN A 92 -26.76 8.34 6.03
CA ASN A 92 -25.89 7.98 4.93
C ASN A 92 -25.87 6.46 4.67
N ARG A 93 -25.45 6.11 3.44
CA ARG A 93 -25.24 4.70 3.06
C ARG A 93 -24.22 4.01 3.97
N GLU A 94 -24.33 2.71 4.08
CA GLU A 94 -23.32 1.91 4.74
C GLU A 94 -22.10 1.69 3.85
N ILE A 95 -20.94 1.71 4.45
CA ILE A 95 -19.65 1.43 3.80
C ILE A 95 -18.88 0.37 4.61
N LYS A 96 -18.07 -0.42 3.93
CA LYS A 96 -17.09 -1.29 4.59
C LYS A 96 -15.89 -0.46 5.05
N VAL A 97 -15.60 -0.50 6.34
CA VAL A 97 -14.41 0.12 6.91
C VAL A 97 -13.45 -1.00 7.34
N TYR A 98 -12.33 -1.11 6.65
CA TYR A 98 -11.33 -2.11 6.96
C TYR A 98 -10.44 -1.62 8.09
N HIS A 99 -10.45 -2.33 9.21
CA HIS A 99 -9.70 -2.04 10.42
C HIS A 99 -8.49 -2.96 10.63
N ARG A 100 -8.29 -3.93 9.75
CA ARG A 100 -7.13 -4.83 9.76
C ARG A 100 -6.77 -5.24 8.34
N VAL A 101 -5.49 -5.09 8.00
CA VAL A 101 -4.92 -5.55 6.73
C VAL A 101 -3.90 -6.66 6.98
N ASN A 102 -3.72 -7.52 6.01
CA ASN A 102 -2.69 -8.55 6.04
C ASN A 102 -1.50 -8.08 5.20
N SER A 103 -0.63 -7.25 5.80
CA SER A 103 0.53 -6.66 5.13
C SER A 103 1.48 -7.72 4.58
N ARG A 104 1.68 -8.82 5.30
CA ARG A 104 2.50 -9.94 4.83
C ARG A 104 1.97 -10.52 3.52
N TYR A 105 0.67 -10.82 3.44
CA TYR A 105 0.07 -11.34 2.22
C TYR A 105 0.24 -10.35 1.06
N ILE A 106 -0.05 -9.07 1.28
CA ILE A 106 0.06 -8.03 0.25
C ILE A 106 1.48 -7.96 -0.33
N LEU A 107 2.48 -7.91 0.55
CA LEU A 107 3.87 -7.75 0.15
C LEU A 107 4.43 -9.01 -0.52
N GLU A 108 4.23 -10.18 0.07
CA GLU A 108 4.75 -11.43 -0.48
C GLU A 108 4.08 -11.81 -1.81
N ASP A 109 2.77 -11.59 -1.95
CA ASP A 109 2.06 -11.81 -3.22
C ASP A 109 2.55 -10.86 -4.31
N PHE A 110 2.77 -9.59 -3.98
CA PHE A 110 3.37 -8.61 -4.90
C PHE A 110 4.76 -9.02 -5.35
N PHE A 111 5.65 -9.36 -4.43
CA PHE A 111 7.02 -9.78 -4.77
C PHE A 111 7.04 -11.04 -5.63
N ALA A 112 6.23 -12.04 -5.28
CA ALA A 112 6.14 -13.27 -6.05
C ALA A 112 5.62 -13.03 -7.47
N LYS A 113 4.54 -12.25 -7.62
CA LYS A 113 3.98 -11.93 -8.93
C LYS A 113 4.93 -11.11 -9.80
N LEU A 114 5.65 -10.16 -9.21
CA LEU A 114 6.64 -9.37 -9.93
C LEU A 114 7.81 -10.23 -10.43
N ALA A 115 8.31 -11.14 -9.59
CA ALA A 115 9.36 -12.07 -9.98
C ALA A 115 8.91 -13.02 -11.11
N LEU A 116 7.71 -13.60 -11.00
CA LEU A 116 7.13 -14.45 -12.05
C LEU A 116 6.90 -13.69 -13.36
N TYR A 117 6.48 -12.43 -13.28
CA TYR A 117 6.35 -11.57 -14.46
C TYR A 117 7.71 -11.33 -15.13
N ALA A 118 8.74 -10.99 -14.36
CA ALA A 118 10.08 -10.77 -14.89
C ALA A 118 10.65 -12.02 -15.61
N GLN A 119 10.46 -13.21 -15.04
CA GLN A 119 10.85 -14.48 -15.65
C GLN A 119 10.20 -14.68 -17.02
N ARG A 120 8.89 -14.39 -17.16
CA ARG A 120 8.17 -14.50 -18.44
C ARG A 120 8.66 -13.53 -19.50
N GLN A 121 9.14 -12.36 -19.10
CA GLN A 121 9.69 -11.38 -20.07
C GLN A 121 11.10 -11.75 -20.52
N GLY A 122 11.91 -12.40 -19.68
CA GLY A 122 13.26 -12.85 -20.03
C GLY A 122 13.32 -14.13 -20.89
N THR A 123 12.18 -14.78 -21.12
CA THR A 123 12.10 -16.05 -21.90
C THR A 123 11.67 -15.80 -23.37
N LYS A 124 11.59 -14.56 -23.82
CA LYS A 124 11.24 -14.21 -25.21
C LYS A 124 12.46 -13.88 -26.03
#